data_057df6724a9382b688f71d813cbc197a
#
_entry.id   057df6724a9382b688f71d813cbc197a
#
_cell.length_a   1.000
_cell.length_b   1.000
_cell.length_c   1.000
_cell.angle_alpha   90.00
_cell.angle_beta   90.00
_cell.angle_gamma   90.00
#
_symmetry.space_group_name_H-M   'P 1'
#
loop_
_entity.id
_entity.type
_entity.pdbx_description
1 polymer ?
#
loop_
_entity_poly.entity_id
_entity_poly.type
_entity_poly.pdbx_seq_one_letter_code
_entity_poly.pdbx_strand_id
1 'polypeptide(L)'
;MHENFDPPEQVTTAALAEIEGHSPTIRLHLWLEGGEGVFFGYGRLLLLDRIETCGSLKKASEELGMSYRAAWGKIKQSEKVLGFSLIERVGSRRSGYRLTDAGRLVRDKYLEWFSKVESDARARADEIFSWRSKSFGEN
;
A
#
# COMPACT_ATOMS: atom_id res chain seq x y z
N MET A 1 -19.74 12.72 2.57
CA MET A 1 -20.49 13.58 3.47
C MET A 1 -20.00 13.34 4.89
N HIS A 2 -19.52 14.37 5.53
CA HIS A 2 -19.00 14.24 6.88
C HIS A 2 -20.05 14.71 7.87
N GLU A 3 -20.48 13.82 8.74
CA GLU A 3 -21.29 14.23 9.87
C GLU A 3 -20.38 14.97 10.85
N ASN A 4 -20.86 16.11 11.34
CA ASN A 4 -20.18 16.83 12.40
C ASN A 4 -20.27 16.00 13.66
N PHE A 5 -19.15 15.45 14.11
CA PHE A 5 -19.07 14.74 15.37
C PHE A 5 -18.75 15.74 16.47
N ASP A 6 -19.72 15.99 17.34
CA ASP A 6 -19.49 16.78 18.54
C ASP A 6 -18.98 15.84 19.64
N PRO A 7 -17.75 16.01 20.13
CA PRO A 7 -17.25 15.18 21.21
C PRO A 7 -18.09 15.42 22.47
N PRO A 8 -18.27 14.40 23.33
CA PRO A 8 -19.00 14.56 24.58
C PRO A 8 -18.36 15.68 25.43
N GLU A 9 -19.21 16.54 26.01
CA GLU A 9 -18.78 17.71 26.79
C GLU A 9 -17.93 17.38 28.01
N GLN A 10 -17.97 16.12 28.45
CA GLN A 10 -17.22 15.68 29.63
C GLN A 10 -16.29 14.53 29.28
N VAL A 11 -15.05 14.88 28.95
CA VAL A 11 -13.97 13.88 28.86
C VAL A 11 -13.24 13.88 30.19
N THR A 12 -13.23 12.75 30.89
CA THR A 12 -12.53 12.67 32.15
C THR A 12 -11.01 12.71 31.95
N THR A 13 -10.28 13.33 32.88
CA THR A 13 -8.82 13.36 32.89
C THR A 13 -8.24 11.93 32.80
N ALA A 14 -8.90 10.96 33.45
CA ALA A 14 -8.48 9.57 33.46
C ALA A 14 -8.57 8.95 32.05
N ALA A 15 -9.65 9.25 31.29
CA ALA A 15 -9.80 8.74 29.93
C ALA A 15 -8.74 9.33 28.99
N LEU A 16 -8.44 10.61 29.12
CA LEU A 16 -7.37 11.26 28.35
C LEU A 16 -6.01 10.63 28.66
N ALA A 17 -5.70 10.40 29.95
CA ALA A 17 -4.44 9.78 30.34
C ALA A 17 -4.31 8.35 29.78
N GLU A 18 -5.40 7.59 29.74
CA GLU A 18 -5.41 6.25 29.16
C GLU A 18 -5.09 6.31 27.65
N ILE A 19 -5.72 7.22 26.92
CA ILE A 19 -5.47 7.40 25.49
C ILE A 19 -4.02 7.78 25.25
N GLU A 20 -3.50 8.76 25.96
CA GLU A 20 -2.13 9.26 25.80
C GLU A 20 -1.07 8.21 26.08
N GLY A 21 -1.37 7.21 26.92
CA GLY A 21 -0.46 6.12 27.23
C GLY A 21 -0.30 5.09 26.13
N HIS A 22 -1.12 5.13 25.08
CA HIS A 22 -1.05 4.17 23.98
C HIS A 22 -0.09 4.61 22.90
N SER A 23 0.48 3.60 22.21
CA SER A 23 1.34 3.81 21.05
C SER A 23 0.86 2.87 19.91
N PRO A 24 -0.29 3.18 19.31
CA PRO A 24 -0.86 2.29 18.29
C PRO A 24 -0.08 2.34 16.99
N THR A 25 -0.19 1.26 16.23
CA THR A 25 0.27 1.20 14.84
C THR A 25 -0.84 1.67 13.92
N ILE A 26 -0.52 2.60 13.04
CA ILE A 26 -1.46 3.04 12.00
C ILE A 26 -1.27 2.17 10.77
N ARG A 27 -2.36 1.59 10.28
CA ARG A 27 -2.36 0.80 9.06
C ARG A 27 -3.31 1.43 8.07
N LEU A 28 -2.78 1.75 6.89
CA LEU A 28 -3.55 2.36 5.82
C LEU A 28 -3.82 1.36 4.70
N HIS A 29 -4.97 1.50 4.07
CA HIS A 29 -5.31 0.77 2.87
C HIS A 29 -5.66 1.80 1.79
N LEU A 30 -4.68 2.11 0.94
CA LEU A 30 -4.87 3.04 -0.17
C LEU A 30 -5.00 2.28 -1.47
N TRP A 31 -6.16 2.39 -2.10
CA TRP A 31 -6.45 1.75 -3.37
C TRP A 31 -6.80 2.77 -4.42
N LEU A 32 -6.38 2.51 -5.64
CA LEU A 32 -6.83 3.23 -6.82
C LEU A 32 -7.85 2.35 -7.54
N GLU A 33 -9.03 2.89 -7.75
CA GLU A 33 -10.12 2.19 -8.42
C GLU A 33 -10.49 2.90 -9.72
N GLY A 34 -10.79 2.08 -10.74
CA GLY A 34 -11.39 2.54 -11.98
C GLY A 34 -12.79 1.94 -12.11
N GLY A 35 -13.39 2.05 -13.30
CA GLY A 35 -14.73 1.52 -13.57
C GLY A 35 -14.86 0.02 -13.40
N GLU A 36 -13.77 -0.73 -13.45
CA GLU A 36 -13.73 -2.19 -13.33
C GLU A 36 -13.24 -2.67 -11.95
N GLY A 37 -13.10 -1.77 -10.98
CA GLY A 37 -12.65 -2.10 -9.64
C GLY A 37 -11.25 -1.59 -9.31
N VAL A 38 -10.65 -2.20 -8.30
CA VAL A 38 -9.30 -1.82 -7.85
C VAL A 38 -8.27 -2.22 -8.91
N PHE A 39 -7.44 -1.28 -9.35
CA PHE A 39 -6.37 -1.56 -10.30
C PHE A 39 -4.97 -1.34 -9.73
N PHE A 40 -4.84 -0.72 -8.58
CA PHE A 40 -3.55 -0.57 -7.90
C PHE A 40 -3.74 -0.38 -6.40
N GLY A 41 -2.80 -0.92 -5.63
CA GLY A 41 -2.76 -0.80 -4.18
C GLY A 41 -1.44 -1.33 -3.66
N TYR A 42 -1.30 -1.41 -2.34
CA TYR A 42 -0.04 -1.83 -1.71
C TYR A 42 0.36 -3.26 -2.09
N GLY A 43 -0.62 -4.16 -2.30
CA GLY A 43 -0.33 -5.53 -2.73
C GLY A 43 0.34 -5.58 -4.10
N ARG A 44 -0.12 -4.76 -5.05
CA ARG A 44 0.50 -4.67 -6.37
C ARG A 44 1.85 -3.97 -6.33
N LEU A 45 2.01 -2.99 -5.42
CA LEU A 45 3.32 -2.38 -5.16
C LEU A 45 4.34 -3.44 -4.75
N LEU A 46 3.97 -4.29 -3.77
CA LEU A 46 4.84 -5.36 -3.32
C LEU A 46 5.15 -6.36 -4.44
N LEU A 47 4.16 -6.68 -5.25
CA LEU A 47 4.35 -7.60 -6.37
C LEU A 47 5.34 -7.04 -7.38
N LEU A 48 5.21 -5.78 -7.76
CA LEU A 48 6.17 -5.12 -8.66
C LEU A 48 7.56 -5.10 -8.06
N ASP A 49 7.67 -4.74 -6.79
CA ASP A 49 8.95 -4.69 -6.10
C ASP A 49 9.64 -6.06 -6.06
N ARG A 50 8.89 -7.13 -5.77
CA ARG A 50 9.43 -8.48 -5.76
C ARG A 50 9.84 -8.97 -7.16
N ILE A 51 9.08 -8.64 -8.19
CA ILE A 51 9.45 -8.95 -9.56
C ILE A 51 10.80 -8.31 -9.91
N GLU A 52 11.00 -7.04 -9.58
CA GLU A 52 12.26 -6.36 -9.83
C GLU A 52 13.41 -7.00 -9.06
N THR A 53 13.19 -7.32 -7.79
CA THR A 53 14.22 -7.90 -6.91
C THR A 53 14.56 -9.34 -7.29
N CYS A 54 13.56 -10.18 -7.57
CA CYS A 54 13.75 -11.59 -7.85
C CYS A 54 14.04 -11.88 -9.33
N GLY A 55 13.67 -10.96 -10.21
CA GLY A 55 13.77 -11.19 -11.66
C GLY A 55 12.79 -12.24 -12.18
N SER A 56 11.75 -12.59 -11.42
CA SER A 56 10.84 -13.68 -11.73
C SER A 56 9.46 -13.42 -11.14
N LEU A 57 8.44 -13.51 -11.98
CA LEU A 57 7.05 -13.44 -11.53
C LEU A 57 6.68 -14.64 -10.65
N LYS A 58 7.19 -15.81 -10.97
CA LYS A 58 6.95 -17.02 -10.19
C LYS A 58 7.49 -16.89 -8.77
N LYS A 59 8.74 -16.50 -8.61
CA LYS A 59 9.35 -16.30 -7.29
C LYS A 59 8.66 -15.19 -6.52
N ALA A 60 8.34 -14.09 -7.18
CA ALA A 60 7.61 -12.98 -6.54
C ALA A 60 6.28 -13.43 -5.98
N SER A 61 5.51 -14.19 -6.77
CA SER A 61 4.21 -14.71 -6.32
C SER A 61 4.36 -15.66 -5.13
N GLU A 62 5.36 -16.55 -5.16
CA GLU A 62 5.64 -17.48 -4.07
C GLU A 62 5.98 -16.74 -2.77
N GLU A 63 6.85 -15.73 -2.84
CA GLU A 63 7.22 -14.93 -1.66
C GLU A 63 6.04 -14.19 -1.05
N LEU A 64 5.07 -13.80 -1.87
CA LEU A 64 3.88 -13.09 -1.40
C LEU A 64 2.71 -14.02 -1.07
N GLY A 65 2.92 -15.33 -1.17
CA GLY A 65 1.89 -16.32 -0.82
C GLY A 65 0.70 -16.33 -1.78
N MET A 66 0.92 -16.00 -3.05
CA MET A 66 -0.15 -16.02 -4.05
C MET A 66 0.20 -16.96 -5.21
N SER A 67 -0.82 -17.42 -5.92
CA SER A 67 -0.59 -18.24 -7.10
C SER A 67 -0.01 -17.39 -8.23
N TYR A 68 0.73 -18.04 -9.11
CA TYR A 68 1.25 -17.40 -10.33
C TYR A 68 0.11 -16.78 -11.15
N ARG A 69 -0.99 -17.52 -11.29
CA ARG A 69 -2.15 -17.06 -12.05
C ARG A 69 -2.78 -15.81 -11.45
N ALA A 70 -2.89 -15.76 -10.12
CA ALA A 70 -3.43 -14.58 -9.43
C ALA A 70 -2.51 -13.37 -9.60
N ALA A 71 -1.20 -13.57 -9.47
CA ALA A 71 -0.21 -12.50 -9.66
C ALA A 71 -0.28 -11.96 -11.10
N TRP A 72 -0.29 -12.85 -12.08
CA TRP A 72 -0.41 -12.50 -13.49
C TRP A 72 -1.69 -11.69 -13.75
N GLY A 73 -2.83 -12.16 -13.23
CA GLY A 73 -4.11 -11.49 -13.40
C GLY A 73 -4.12 -10.08 -12.84
N LYS A 74 -3.52 -9.87 -11.67
CA LYS A 74 -3.43 -8.56 -11.04
C LYS A 74 -2.58 -7.59 -11.87
N ILE A 75 -1.45 -8.05 -12.38
CA ILE A 75 -0.58 -7.23 -13.25
C ILE A 75 -1.33 -6.87 -14.54
N LYS A 76 -1.96 -7.85 -15.17
CA LYS A 76 -2.66 -7.61 -16.45
C LYS A 76 -3.86 -6.69 -16.28
N GLN A 77 -4.58 -6.78 -15.18
CA GLN A 77 -5.68 -5.87 -14.90
C GLN A 77 -5.17 -4.42 -14.75
N SER A 78 -4.09 -4.23 -14.00
CA SER A 78 -3.49 -2.91 -13.82
C SER A 78 -3.01 -2.34 -15.16
N GLU A 79 -2.34 -3.15 -15.98
CA GLU A 79 -1.87 -2.73 -17.29
C GLU A 79 -3.02 -2.33 -18.20
N LYS A 80 -4.12 -3.10 -18.15
CA LYS A 80 -5.31 -2.80 -18.96
C LYS A 80 -5.91 -1.44 -18.61
N VAL A 81 -6.04 -1.14 -17.31
CA VAL A 81 -6.61 0.13 -16.85
C VAL A 81 -5.66 1.30 -17.13
N LEU A 82 -4.37 1.11 -16.87
CA LEU A 82 -3.37 2.15 -17.07
C LEU A 82 -3.04 2.40 -18.56
N GLY A 83 -3.20 1.38 -19.39
CA GLY A 83 -2.95 1.50 -20.83
C GLY A 83 -1.48 1.33 -21.23
N PHE A 84 -0.64 0.80 -20.36
CA PHE A 84 0.75 0.52 -20.66
C PHE A 84 1.25 -0.68 -19.86
N SER A 85 2.36 -1.28 -20.32
CA SER A 85 2.95 -2.44 -19.65
C SER A 85 3.73 -2.04 -18.42
N LEU A 86 3.54 -2.78 -17.33
CA LEU A 86 4.28 -2.61 -16.08
C LEU A 86 5.49 -3.53 -16.01
N ILE A 87 5.43 -4.69 -16.65
CA ILE A 87 6.49 -5.69 -16.68
C ILE A 87 6.80 -6.10 -18.10
N GLU A 88 8.02 -6.60 -18.33
CA GLU A 88 8.46 -7.12 -19.61
C GLU A 88 9.32 -8.37 -19.39
N ARG A 89 9.30 -9.26 -20.37
CA ARG A 89 10.08 -10.50 -20.28
C ARG A 89 11.57 -10.23 -20.39
N VAL A 90 12.34 -11.05 -19.66
CA VAL A 90 13.80 -10.99 -19.67
C VAL A 90 14.34 -12.37 -19.99
N GLY A 91 15.16 -12.44 -21.02
CA GLY A 91 15.84 -13.67 -21.42
C GLY A 91 14.90 -14.77 -21.90
N SER A 92 15.37 -16.01 -21.84
CA SER A 92 14.66 -17.19 -22.29
C SER A 92 13.90 -17.92 -21.19
N ARG A 93 13.98 -17.46 -19.96
CA ARG A 93 13.23 -18.06 -18.84
C ARG A 93 11.75 -17.80 -18.98
N ARG A 94 10.95 -18.84 -18.77
CA ARG A 94 9.50 -18.77 -18.90
C ARG A 94 8.84 -17.73 -17.99
N SER A 95 9.36 -17.55 -16.80
CA SER A 95 8.81 -16.61 -15.81
C SER A 95 9.75 -15.45 -15.50
N GLY A 96 10.81 -15.25 -16.29
CA GLY A 96 11.74 -14.15 -16.14
C GLY A 96 11.11 -12.82 -16.54
N TYR A 97 11.04 -11.89 -15.61
CA TYR A 97 10.43 -10.58 -15.82
C TYR A 97 11.19 -9.50 -15.07
N ARG A 98 11.10 -8.31 -15.59
CA ARG A 98 11.56 -7.09 -14.94
C ARG A 98 10.49 -6.01 -15.12
N LEU A 99 10.59 -4.94 -14.34
CA LEU A 99 9.70 -3.80 -14.54
C LEU A 99 10.11 -3.04 -15.81
N THR A 100 9.12 -2.51 -16.50
CA THR A 100 9.35 -1.50 -17.53
C THR A 100 9.69 -0.17 -16.84
N ASP A 101 10.15 0.83 -17.58
CA ASP A 101 10.35 2.16 -17.04
C ASP A 101 9.05 2.72 -16.45
N ALA A 102 7.93 2.48 -17.15
CA ALA A 102 6.61 2.87 -16.66
C ALA A 102 6.23 2.12 -15.37
N GLY A 103 6.58 0.85 -15.27
CA GLY A 103 6.36 0.05 -14.06
C GLY A 103 7.12 0.58 -12.86
N ARG A 104 8.39 0.96 -13.06
CA ARG A 104 9.20 1.58 -12.00
C ARG A 104 8.61 2.92 -11.57
N LEU A 105 8.17 3.71 -12.54
CA LEU A 105 7.57 5.01 -12.25
C LEU A 105 6.28 4.87 -11.42
N VAL A 106 5.40 3.94 -11.80
CA VAL A 106 4.16 3.68 -11.04
C VAL A 106 4.47 3.21 -9.63
N ARG A 107 5.41 2.27 -9.50
CA ARG A 107 5.87 1.79 -8.18
C ARG A 107 6.36 2.94 -7.32
N ASP A 108 7.24 3.76 -7.85
CA ASP A 108 7.89 4.82 -7.09
C ASP A 108 6.89 5.93 -6.72
N LYS A 109 6.01 6.29 -7.63
CA LYS A 109 4.97 7.29 -7.36
C LYS A 109 3.95 6.81 -6.33
N TYR A 110 3.53 5.56 -6.42
CA TYR A 110 2.62 4.99 -5.43
C TYR A 110 3.27 4.97 -4.05
N LEU A 111 4.53 4.54 -3.97
CA LEU A 111 5.26 4.49 -2.70
C LEU A 111 5.43 5.88 -2.10
N GLU A 112 5.77 6.88 -2.91
CA GLU A 112 5.86 8.27 -2.46
C GLU A 112 4.52 8.75 -1.90
N TRP A 113 3.45 8.53 -2.63
CA TRP A 113 2.10 8.91 -2.20
C TRP A 113 1.71 8.21 -0.90
N PHE A 114 1.90 6.89 -0.82
CA PHE A 114 1.60 6.11 0.38
C PHE A 114 2.37 6.63 1.58
N SER A 115 3.68 6.86 1.43
CA SER A 115 4.54 7.32 2.52
C SER A 115 4.12 8.69 3.05
N LYS A 116 3.75 9.59 2.17
CA LYS A 116 3.29 10.94 2.56
C LYS A 116 1.94 10.89 3.28
N VAL A 117 1.00 10.09 2.76
CA VAL A 117 -0.32 9.93 3.41
C VAL A 117 -0.17 9.25 4.77
N GLU A 118 0.69 8.24 4.88
CA GLU A 118 0.96 7.57 6.16
C GLU A 118 1.54 8.55 7.18
N SER A 119 2.52 9.34 6.78
CA SER A 119 3.14 10.35 7.63
C SER A 119 2.10 11.37 8.12
N ASP A 120 1.26 11.87 7.21
CA ASP A 120 0.20 12.82 7.56
C ASP A 120 -0.84 12.19 8.48
N ALA A 121 -1.24 10.95 8.21
CA ALA A 121 -2.21 10.24 9.05
C ALA A 121 -1.68 10.04 10.46
N ARG A 122 -0.40 9.71 10.61
CA ARG A 122 0.24 9.56 11.92
C ARG A 122 0.29 10.88 12.67
N ALA A 123 0.72 11.95 12.01
CA ALA A 123 0.81 13.27 12.63
C ALA A 123 -0.55 13.73 13.13
N ARG A 124 -1.59 13.53 12.33
CA ARG A 124 -2.95 13.90 12.71
C ARG A 124 -3.49 13.05 13.86
N ALA A 125 -3.27 11.75 13.80
CA ALA A 125 -3.70 10.85 14.88
C ALA A 125 -3.01 11.20 16.19
N ASP A 126 -1.71 11.45 16.16
CA ASP A 126 -0.92 11.80 17.34
C ASP A 126 -1.39 13.13 17.93
N GLU A 127 -1.76 14.09 17.09
CA GLU A 127 -2.32 15.36 17.53
C GLU A 127 -3.70 15.18 18.16
N ILE A 128 -4.60 14.48 17.47
CA ILE A 128 -6.01 14.33 17.90
C ILE A 128 -6.13 13.47 19.16
N PHE A 129 -5.39 12.38 19.23
CA PHE A 129 -5.47 11.44 20.35
C PHE A 129 -4.40 11.67 21.42
N SER A 130 -3.47 12.57 21.20
CA SER A 130 -2.36 12.86 22.11
C SER A 130 -1.50 11.64 22.45
N TRP A 131 -1.29 10.76 21.47
CA TRP A 131 -0.44 9.58 21.59
C TRP A 131 0.72 9.62 20.60
N ARG A 132 1.58 8.59 20.63
CA ARG A 132 2.63 8.38 19.64
C ARG A 132 2.32 7.14 18.83
N SER A 133 1.90 7.32 17.58
CA SER A 133 1.63 6.23 16.68
C SER A 133 2.92 5.72 16.00
N LYS A 134 2.83 4.51 15.45
CA LYS A 134 3.88 3.88 14.66
C LYS A 134 3.38 3.60 13.25
N SER A 135 4.29 3.57 12.28
CA SER A 135 3.96 3.11 10.95
C SER A 135 3.87 1.58 10.93
N PHE A 136 3.13 1.04 9.98
CA PHE A 136 3.04 -0.40 9.81
C PHE A 136 4.42 -0.97 9.42
N GLY A 137 4.84 -2.01 10.12
CA GLY A 137 6.17 -2.59 9.93
C GLY A 137 7.26 -1.99 10.81
N GLU A 138 6.98 -0.93 11.57
CA GLU A 138 7.89 -0.35 12.54
C GLU A 138 7.84 -1.12 13.85
N ASN A 139 8.98 -1.48 14.36
CA ASN A 139 9.11 -2.24 15.62
C ASN A 139 9.19 -1.32 16.84
#